data_a3d3c645136ebd52f408c73d2317c56b
#
_entry.id   a3d3c645136ebd52f408c73d2317c56b
#
_cell.length_a   1.000
_cell.length_b   1.000
_cell.length_c   1.000
_cell.angle_alpha   90.00
_cell.angle_beta   90.00
_cell.angle_gamma   90.00
#
_symmetry.space_group_name_H-M   'P 1'
#
loop_
_entity.id
_entity.type
_entity.pdbx_description
1 polymer ?
#
loop_
_entity_poly.entity_id
_entity_poly.type
_entity_poly.pdbx_seq_one_letter_code
_entity_poly.pdbx_strand_id
1 'polypeptide(L)'
;MKKPDKKDDILQSAMKLLAEQGFHGAPMAQIAEHAGVGTGTIYRYFKNRDVLILAVHQMIYGEMMAFLLDGFPKDQPLRECFFHIGHRIIDFFIQNPLEFQYNEQFINSPYGNEMRRNELGKAGDQYNLFQDLYKKGLTDQIVKTVPVTIFLDLAFAPIAWAVRDHHLGFVTLDKTISDTIVSACWDCIKL
;
A
#
# COMPACT_ATOMS: atom_id res chain seq x y z
N MET A 1 12.52 26.14 9.68
CA MET A 1 11.82 24.90 10.06
C MET A 1 10.32 25.18 10.03
N LYS A 2 9.57 24.51 9.12
CA LYS A 2 8.10 24.61 9.10
C LYS A 2 7.60 24.00 10.43
N LYS A 3 6.71 24.71 11.13
CA LYS A 3 6.04 24.16 12.33
C LYS A 3 5.36 22.87 11.91
N PRO A 4 5.55 21.74 12.61
CA PRO A 4 4.88 20.50 12.23
C PRO A 4 3.38 20.75 12.14
N ASP A 5 2.77 20.29 11.06
CA ASP A 5 1.32 20.45 10.88
C ASP A 5 0.65 19.48 11.86
N LYS A 6 -0.20 19.99 12.73
CA LYS A 6 -0.96 19.16 13.69
C LYS A 6 -1.74 18.04 12.99
N LYS A 7 -2.06 18.21 11.72
CA LYS A 7 -2.70 17.19 10.92
C LYS A 7 -1.77 15.99 10.72
N ASP A 8 -0.51 16.24 10.42
CA ASP A 8 0.49 15.19 10.21
C ASP A 8 0.77 14.44 11.52
N ASP A 9 0.89 15.15 12.64
CA ASP A 9 1.04 14.52 13.96
C ASP A 9 -0.15 13.60 14.30
N ILE A 10 -1.37 14.01 13.97
CA ILE A 10 -2.58 13.19 14.15
C ILE A 10 -2.55 11.96 13.25
N LEU A 11 -2.17 12.11 11.97
CA LEU A 11 -2.12 11.00 11.02
C LEU A 11 -1.08 9.96 11.44
N GLN A 12 0.11 10.37 11.84
CA GLN A 12 1.17 9.47 12.32
C GLN A 12 0.75 8.74 13.59
N SER A 13 0.14 9.46 14.56
CA SER A 13 -0.38 8.86 15.78
C SER A 13 -1.52 7.87 15.50
N ALA A 14 -2.41 8.21 14.58
CA ALA A 14 -3.50 7.33 14.17
C ALA A 14 -2.96 6.07 13.47
N MET A 15 -2.02 6.21 12.54
CA MET A 15 -1.38 5.10 11.86
C MET A 15 -0.81 4.10 12.87
N LYS A 16 0.01 4.58 13.79
CA LYS A 16 0.64 3.73 14.82
C LYS A 16 -0.40 2.99 15.66
N LEU A 17 -1.37 3.71 16.25
CA LEU A 17 -2.36 3.09 17.12
C LEU A 17 -3.29 2.13 16.36
N LEU A 18 -3.68 2.46 15.13
CA LEU A 18 -4.49 1.60 14.29
C LEU A 18 -3.73 0.34 13.85
N ALA A 19 -2.43 0.45 13.54
CA ALA A 19 -1.59 -0.69 13.23
C ALA A 19 -1.48 -1.64 14.44
N GLU A 20 -1.15 -1.09 15.63
CA GLU A 20 -0.88 -1.89 16.84
C GLU A 20 -2.15 -2.47 17.49
N GLN A 21 -3.26 -1.74 17.51
CA GLN A 21 -4.46 -2.09 18.29
C GLN A 21 -5.66 -2.50 17.40
N GLY A 22 -5.50 -2.39 16.10
CA GLY A 22 -6.58 -2.65 15.14
C GLY A 22 -7.57 -1.50 15.02
N PHE A 23 -8.39 -1.58 13.97
CA PHE A 23 -9.35 -0.52 13.67
C PHE A 23 -10.47 -0.36 14.71
N HIS A 24 -10.69 -1.32 15.58
CA HIS A 24 -11.64 -1.21 16.67
C HIS A 24 -10.99 -0.78 17.99
N GLY A 25 -9.68 -0.94 18.14
CA GLY A 25 -8.95 -0.73 19.38
C GLY A 25 -8.45 0.68 19.65
N ALA A 26 -8.47 1.59 18.66
CA ALA A 26 -7.90 2.95 18.76
C ALA A 26 -9.01 4.04 18.72
N PRO A 27 -9.62 4.45 19.85
CA PRO A 27 -10.62 5.50 19.87
C PRO A 27 -10.02 6.88 19.56
N MET A 28 -10.82 7.79 18.99
CA MET A 28 -10.41 9.16 18.61
C MET A 28 -9.77 9.95 19.77
N ALA A 29 -10.25 9.73 21.00
CA ALA A 29 -9.67 10.39 22.19
C ALA A 29 -8.24 9.94 22.47
N GLN A 30 -7.96 8.63 22.35
CA GLN A 30 -6.62 8.07 22.53
C GLN A 30 -5.66 8.55 21.44
N ILE A 31 -6.14 8.64 20.18
CA ILE A 31 -5.34 9.16 19.07
C ILE A 31 -5.02 10.64 19.33
N ALA A 32 -5.97 11.44 19.78
CA ALA A 32 -5.74 12.84 20.13
C ALA A 32 -4.70 13.02 21.25
N GLU A 33 -4.81 12.21 22.29
CA GLU A 33 -3.86 12.18 23.40
C GLU A 33 -2.44 11.81 22.91
N HIS A 34 -2.32 10.76 22.13
CA HIS A 34 -1.02 10.31 21.58
C HIS A 34 -0.40 11.37 20.65
N ALA A 35 -1.22 12.09 19.88
CA ALA A 35 -0.79 13.19 19.02
C ALA A 35 -0.51 14.51 19.78
N GLY A 36 -0.68 14.54 21.11
CA GLY A 36 -0.49 15.73 21.91
C GLY A 36 -1.48 16.86 21.60
N VAL A 37 -2.70 16.52 21.15
CA VAL A 37 -3.75 17.50 20.80
C VAL A 37 -5.02 17.26 21.62
N GLY A 38 -5.82 18.31 21.82
CA GLY A 38 -7.13 18.14 22.44
C GLY A 38 -8.13 17.42 21.50
N THR A 39 -9.06 16.68 22.10
CA THR A 39 -10.10 15.93 21.34
C THR A 39 -10.89 16.83 20.39
N GLY A 40 -11.17 18.09 20.74
CA GLY A 40 -11.79 19.05 19.82
C GLY A 40 -10.93 19.40 18.60
N THR A 41 -9.60 19.29 18.74
CA THR A 41 -8.69 19.57 17.63
C THR A 41 -8.72 18.46 16.59
N ILE A 42 -8.75 17.18 17.00
CA ILE A 42 -8.83 16.07 16.02
C ILE A 42 -10.12 16.12 15.21
N TYR A 43 -11.28 16.43 15.85
CA TYR A 43 -12.55 16.57 15.16
C TYR A 43 -12.64 17.77 14.20
N ARG A 44 -11.78 18.79 14.37
CA ARG A 44 -11.65 19.90 13.43
C ARG A 44 -10.99 19.46 12.11
N TYR A 45 -10.06 18.50 12.16
CA TYR A 45 -9.38 17.97 10.96
C TYR A 45 -10.13 16.78 10.34
N PHE A 46 -10.71 15.92 11.17
CA PHE A 46 -11.35 14.67 10.73
C PHE A 46 -12.73 14.55 11.35
N LYS A 47 -13.76 14.69 10.52
CA LYS A 47 -15.18 14.73 10.94
C LYS A 47 -15.59 13.50 11.79
N ASN A 48 -15.04 12.34 11.47
CA ASN A 48 -15.25 11.10 12.18
C ASN A 48 -14.04 10.19 11.99
N ARG A 49 -14.11 9.01 12.59
CA ARG A 49 -13.05 8.02 12.55
C ARG A 49 -12.84 7.43 11.16
N ASP A 50 -13.90 7.22 10.39
CA ASP A 50 -13.82 6.64 9.04
C ASP A 50 -13.02 7.57 8.12
N VAL A 51 -13.26 8.88 8.22
CA VAL A 51 -12.48 9.90 7.49
C VAL A 51 -11.01 9.87 7.91
N LEU A 52 -10.70 9.66 9.18
CA LEU A 52 -9.34 9.54 9.67
C LEU A 52 -8.65 8.27 9.13
N ILE A 53 -9.33 7.12 9.19
CA ILE A 53 -8.79 5.85 8.65
C ILE A 53 -8.47 5.99 7.17
N LEU A 54 -9.40 6.54 6.37
CA LEU A 54 -9.15 6.76 4.95
C LEU A 54 -8.01 7.75 4.69
N ALA A 55 -7.88 8.79 5.53
CA ALA A 55 -6.78 9.76 5.39
C ALA A 55 -5.41 9.15 5.74
N VAL A 56 -5.34 8.26 6.74
CA VAL A 56 -4.11 7.50 7.04
C VAL A 56 -3.76 6.59 5.86
N HIS A 57 -4.74 5.89 5.28
CA HIS A 57 -4.49 5.06 4.10
C HIS A 57 -3.96 5.90 2.92
N GLN A 58 -4.55 7.07 2.66
CA GLN A 58 -4.08 7.97 1.60
C GLN A 58 -2.64 8.45 1.84
N MET A 59 -2.27 8.74 3.09
CA MET A 59 -0.90 9.10 3.45
C MET A 59 0.08 7.97 3.11
N ILE A 60 -0.17 6.75 3.61
CA ILE A 60 0.68 5.57 3.36
C ILE A 60 0.77 5.26 1.86
N TYR A 61 -0.36 5.30 1.16
CA TYR A 61 -0.41 5.07 -0.29
C TYR A 61 0.41 6.12 -1.05
N GLY A 62 0.32 7.39 -0.66
CA GLY A 62 1.12 8.47 -1.27
C GLY A 62 2.62 8.28 -1.05
N GLU A 63 3.04 7.92 0.15
CA GLU A 63 4.44 7.63 0.48
C GLU A 63 4.96 6.40 -0.30
N MET A 64 4.18 5.33 -0.34
CA MET A 64 4.50 4.14 -1.13
C MET A 64 4.62 4.49 -2.61
N MET A 65 3.67 5.20 -3.19
CA MET A 65 3.71 5.57 -4.60
C MET A 65 4.90 6.46 -4.94
N ALA A 66 5.24 7.43 -4.08
CA ALA A 66 6.44 8.23 -4.25
C ALA A 66 7.72 7.37 -4.24
N PHE A 67 7.77 6.38 -3.34
CA PHE A 67 8.87 5.44 -3.27
C PHE A 67 8.96 4.53 -4.50
N LEU A 68 7.83 4.00 -5.01
CA LEU A 68 7.78 3.17 -6.21
C LEU A 68 8.17 3.93 -7.49
N LEU A 69 7.83 5.20 -7.58
CA LEU A 69 8.10 6.04 -8.74
C LEU A 69 9.53 6.60 -8.77
N ASP A 70 10.23 6.59 -7.64
CA ASP A 70 11.63 6.99 -7.58
C ASP A 70 12.50 6.01 -8.38
N GLY A 71 13.10 6.51 -9.48
CA GLY A 71 13.88 5.71 -10.43
C GLY A 71 13.05 4.74 -11.28
N PHE A 72 11.72 4.90 -11.37
CA PHE A 72 10.87 4.00 -12.16
C PHE A 72 11.27 3.99 -13.65
N PRO A 73 11.59 2.82 -14.24
CA PRO A 73 12.11 2.70 -15.60
C PRO A 73 10.99 2.67 -16.65
N LYS A 74 10.19 3.75 -16.75
CA LYS A 74 8.97 3.82 -17.56
C LYS A 74 9.15 3.49 -19.06
N ASP A 75 10.34 3.75 -19.59
CA ASP A 75 10.69 3.57 -21.00
C ASP A 75 11.37 2.21 -21.27
N GLN A 76 11.53 1.37 -20.26
CA GLN A 76 12.10 0.04 -20.36
C GLN A 76 11.03 -1.03 -20.65
N PRO A 77 11.42 -2.25 -21.04
CA PRO A 77 10.48 -3.36 -21.21
C PRO A 77 9.59 -3.57 -19.98
N LEU A 78 8.36 -4.04 -20.21
CA LEU A 78 7.36 -4.25 -19.16
C LEU A 78 7.90 -5.10 -17.99
N ARG A 79 8.72 -6.11 -18.30
CA ARG A 79 9.36 -6.95 -17.29
C ARG A 79 10.22 -6.13 -16.34
N GLU A 80 11.02 -5.21 -16.83
CA GLU A 80 11.90 -4.36 -16.00
C GLU A 80 11.07 -3.41 -15.12
N CYS A 81 9.98 -2.85 -15.67
CA CYS A 81 9.02 -2.06 -14.90
C CYS A 81 8.40 -2.88 -13.77
N PHE A 82 7.98 -4.11 -14.05
CA PHE A 82 7.39 -5.03 -13.08
C PHE A 82 8.39 -5.39 -11.97
N PHE A 83 9.61 -5.75 -12.34
CA PHE A 83 10.67 -6.10 -11.39
C PHE A 83 11.01 -4.94 -10.47
N HIS A 84 11.12 -3.73 -11.02
CA HIS A 84 11.30 -2.52 -10.22
C HIS A 84 10.18 -2.37 -9.17
N ILE A 85 8.93 -2.43 -9.60
CA ILE A 85 7.78 -2.29 -8.70
C ILE A 85 7.81 -3.38 -7.61
N GLY A 86 8.02 -4.65 -8.00
CA GLY A 86 8.03 -5.77 -7.05
C GLY A 86 9.10 -5.61 -5.98
N HIS A 87 10.33 -5.27 -6.35
CA HIS A 87 11.41 -5.04 -5.40
C HIS A 87 11.15 -3.81 -4.52
N ARG A 88 10.66 -2.71 -5.10
CA ARG A 88 10.36 -1.49 -4.34
C ARG A 88 9.22 -1.70 -3.34
N ILE A 89 8.22 -2.53 -3.64
CA ILE A 89 7.17 -2.91 -2.67
C ILE A 89 7.78 -3.67 -1.49
N ILE A 90 8.66 -4.65 -1.76
CA ILE A 90 9.36 -5.40 -0.71
C ILE A 90 10.17 -4.43 0.16
N ASP A 91 11.01 -3.60 -0.45
CA ASP A 91 11.88 -2.66 0.25
C ASP A 91 11.08 -1.66 1.09
N PHE A 92 10.01 -1.09 0.53
CA PHE A 92 9.15 -0.14 1.23
C PHE A 92 8.57 -0.77 2.50
N PHE A 93 7.96 -1.91 2.39
CA PHE A 93 7.29 -2.53 3.53
C PHE A 93 8.24 -3.17 4.55
N ILE A 94 9.44 -3.61 4.15
CA ILE A 94 10.48 -4.02 5.09
C ILE A 94 10.97 -2.81 5.92
N GLN A 95 11.16 -1.65 5.28
CA GLN A 95 11.60 -0.44 5.97
C GLN A 95 10.52 0.21 6.82
N ASN A 96 9.23 -0.05 6.52
CA ASN A 96 8.09 0.58 7.15
C ASN A 96 7.10 -0.47 7.70
N PRO A 97 7.46 -1.16 8.81
CA PRO A 97 6.66 -2.28 9.34
C PRO A 97 5.28 -1.87 9.87
N LEU A 98 5.12 -0.66 10.39
CA LEU A 98 3.83 -0.17 10.87
C LEU A 98 2.88 0.13 9.70
N GLU A 99 3.38 0.70 8.61
CA GLU A 99 2.66 0.93 7.38
C GLU A 99 2.19 -0.40 6.76
N PHE A 100 3.05 -1.42 6.80
CA PHE A 100 2.67 -2.77 6.36
C PHE A 100 1.55 -3.34 7.23
N GLN A 101 1.69 -3.29 8.55
CA GLN A 101 0.70 -3.81 9.49
C GLN A 101 -0.64 -3.08 9.36
N TYR A 102 -0.61 -1.75 9.17
CA TYR A 102 -1.80 -0.97 8.87
C TYR A 102 -2.45 -1.41 7.55
N ASN A 103 -1.65 -1.55 6.50
CA ASN A 103 -2.13 -1.90 5.16
C ASN A 103 -2.78 -3.29 5.14
N GLU A 104 -2.22 -4.29 5.83
CA GLU A 104 -2.83 -5.62 5.97
C GLU A 104 -4.24 -5.54 6.59
N GLN A 105 -4.39 -4.77 7.66
CA GLN A 105 -5.68 -4.57 8.30
C GLN A 105 -6.66 -3.81 7.40
N PHE A 106 -6.17 -2.79 6.69
CA PHE A 106 -6.98 -1.96 5.80
C PHE A 106 -7.57 -2.78 4.64
N ILE A 107 -6.73 -3.55 3.94
CA ILE A 107 -7.16 -4.38 2.81
C ILE A 107 -8.25 -5.38 3.22
N ASN A 108 -8.16 -5.96 4.43
CA ASN A 108 -9.11 -6.93 4.94
C ASN A 108 -10.32 -6.29 5.66
N SER A 109 -10.43 -4.97 5.66
CA SER A 109 -11.53 -4.22 6.30
C SER A 109 -12.66 -3.89 5.32
N PRO A 110 -13.83 -3.46 5.83
CA PRO A 110 -14.89 -2.89 4.99
C PRO A 110 -14.41 -1.70 4.14
N TYR A 111 -13.48 -0.87 4.67
CA TYR A 111 -12.93 0.29 3.96
C TYR A 111 -12.12 -0.13 2.73
N GLY A 112 -11.25 -1.11 2.88
CA GLY A 112 -10.46 -1.65 1.77
C GLY A 112 -11.34 -2.32 0.71
N ASN A 113 -12.35 -3.08 1.14
CA ASN A 113 -13.31 -3.70 0.23
C ASN A 113 -14.13 -2.67 -0.56
N GLU A 114 -14.56 -1.59 0.07
CA GLU A 114 -15.29 -0.50 -0.59
C GLU A 114 -14.38 0.26 -1.56
N MET A 115 -13.17 0.59 -1.14
CA MET A 115 -12.18 1.23 -2.00
C MET A 115 -11.88 0.37 -3.24
N ARG A 116 -11.63 -0.93 -3.08
CA ARG A 116 -11.39 -1.87 -4.19
C ARG A 116 -12.56 -1.91 -5.17
N ARG A 117 -13.82 -1.92 -4.71
CA ARG A 117 -14.99 -1.84 -5.58
C ARG A 117 -15.06 -0.53 -6.36
N ASN A 118 -14.77 0.60 -5.68
CA ASN A 118 -14.82 1.92 -6.28
C ASN A 118 -13.71 2.14 -7.33
N GLU A 119 -12.51 1.65 -7.09
CA GLU A 119 -11.39 1.74 -8.04
C GLU A 119 -11.60 0.87 -9.28
N LEU A 120 -12.17 -0.32 -9.11
CA LEU A 120 -12.50 -1.22 -10.23
C LEU A 120 -13.68 -0.71 -11.07
N GLY A 121 -14.59 0.06 -10.47
CA GLY A 121 -15.73 0.69 -11.17
C GLY A 121 -15.39 1.98 -11.90
N LYS A 122 -14.26 2.59 -11.60
CA LYS A 122 -13.80 3.83 -12.26
C LYS A 122 -12.80 3.48 -13.35
N ALA A 123 -13.29 3.20 -14.53
CA ALA A 123 -12.50 3.35 -15.76
C ALA A 123 -12.32 4.88 -15.99
N GLY A 124 -11.32 5.52 -15.41
CA GLY A 124 -11.15 6.94 -15.56
C GLY A 124 -9.89 7.51 -14.92
N ASP A 125 -9.21 8.28 -15.66
CA ASP A 125 -8.43 9.52 -15.52
C ASP A 125 -7.42 9.72 -14.36
N GLN A 126 -7.29 8.86 -13.36
CA GLN A 126 -6.18 8.92 -12.43
C GLN A 126 -5.12 7.90 -12.82
N TYR A 127 -3.88 8.38 -12.99
CA TYR A 127 -2.71 7.55 -13.17
C TYR A 127 -2.64 6.50 -12.05
N ASN A 128 -2.90 5.26 -12.42
CA ASN A 128 -2.78 4.11 -11.52
C ASN A 128 -1.68 3.21 -12.08
N LEU A 129 -0.50 3.30 -11.50
CA LEU A 129 0.69 2.58 -11.93
C LEU A 129 0.42 1.09 -12.20
N PHE A 130 -0.36 0.44 -11.35
CA PHE A 130 -0.64 -0.99 -11.45
C PHE A 130 -1.61 -1.32 -12.60
N GLN A 131 -2.64 -0.48 -12.80
CA GLN A 131 -3.56 -0.65 -13.93
C GLN A 131 -2.89 -0.34 -15.27
N ASP A 132 -2.00 0.66 -15.30
CA ASP A 132 -1.27 1.01 -16.52
C ASP A 132 -0.26 -0.07 -16.90
N LEU A 133 0.39 -0.69 -15.90
CA LEU A 133 1.23 -1.88 -16.13
C LEU A 133 0.41 -3.02 -16.77
N TYR A 134 -0.79 -3.30 -16.25
CA TYR A 134 -1.67 -4.33 -16.80
C TYR A 134 -2.15 -3.98 -18.22
N LYS A 135 -2.66 -2.75 -18.44
CA LYS A 135 -3.11 -2.30 -19.76
C LYS A 135 -2.00 -2.39 -20.81
N LYS A 136 -0.78 -1.93 -20.45
CA LYS A 136 0.39 -2.05 -21.31
C LYS A 136 0.71 -3.51 -21.61
N GLY A 137 0.70 -4.37 -20.61
CA GLY A 137 0.95 -5.81 -20.79
C GLY A 137 -0.04 -6.51 -21.72
N LEU A 138 -1.33 -6.13 -21.66
CA LEU A 138 -2.35 -6.61 -22.57
C LEU A 138 -2.14 -6.11 -24.00
N THR A 139 -1.87 -4.80 -24.16
CA THR A 139 -1.65 -4.17 -25.46
C THR A 139 -0.45 -4.79 -26.16
N ASP A 140 0.62 -5.03 -25.43
CA ASP A 140 1.88 -5.60 -25.96
C ASP A 140 1.81 -7.14 -26.06
N GLN A 141 0.70 -7.78 -25.68
CA GLN A 141 0.50 -9.25 -25.67
C GLN A 141 1.58 -9.99 -24.85
N ILE A 142 1.96 -9.41 -23.71
CA ILE A 142 3.01 -9.95 -22.82
C ILE A 142 2.41 -10.70 -21.65
N VAL A 143 1.21 -10.30 -21.20
CA VAL A 143 0.57 -10.85 -20.00
C VAL A 143 -0.74 -11.55 -20.30
N LYS A 144 -1.11 -12.48 -19.42
CA LYS A 144 -2.36 -13.25 -19.49
C LYS A 144 -3.58 -12.34 -19.45
N THR A 145 -4.55 -12.62 -20.29
CA THR A 145 -5.85 -11.95 -20.30
C THR A 145 -6.74 -12.55 -19.20
N VAL A 146 -6.74 -11.91 -18.03
CA VAL A 146 -7.56 -12.27 -16.85
C VAL A 146 -8.21 -11.00 -16.31
N PRO A 147 -9.24 -11.06 -15.45
CA PRO A 147 -9.73 -9.86 -14.76
C PRO A 147 -8.58 -9.12 -14.04
N VAL A 148 -8.59 -7.79 -14.06
CA VAL A 148 -7.51 -6.96 -13.47
C VAL A 148 -7.26 -7.30 -12.00
N THR A 149 -8.30 -7.66 -11.25
CA THR A 149 -8.16 -8.12 -9.85
C THR A 149 -7.31 -9.37 -9.74
N ILE A 150 -7.57 -10.36 -10.61
CA ILE A 150 -6.80 -11.61 -10.64
C ILE A 150 -5.37 -11.34 -11.08
N PHE A 151 -5.17 -10.45 -12.06
CA PHE A 151 -3.82 -10.02 -12.44
C PHE A 151 -3.07 -9.44 -11.25
N LEU A 152 -3.66 -8.50 -10.51
CA LEU A 152 -3.03 -7.87 -9.35
C LEU A 152 -2.77 -8.87 -8.21
N ASP A 153 -3.69 -9.80 -7.98
CA ASP A 153 -3.52 -10.84 -6.97
C ASP A 153 -2.35 -11.79 -7.33
N LEU A 154 -2.25 -12.24 -8.59
CA LEU A 154 -1.12 -13.06 -9.05
C LEU A 154 0.21 -12.30 -9.05
N ALA A 155 0.17 -11.01 -9.36
CA ALA A 155 1.35 -10.17 -9.48
C ALA A 155 1.96 -9.78 -8.12
N PHE A 156 1.13 -9.50 -7.11
CA PHE A 156 1.62 -8.82 -5.90
C PHE A 156 1.21 -9.49 -4.58
N ALA A 157 0.19 -10.37 -4.54
CA ALA A 157 -0.19 -11.01 -3.29
C ALA A 157 0.92 -11.90 -2.71
N PRO A 158 1.71 -12.68 -3.51
CA PRO A 158 2.81 -13.46 -2.95
C PRO A 158 3.90 -12.59 -2.30
N ILE A 159 4.12 -11.38 -2.83
CA ILE A 159 5.06 -10.39 -2.24
C ILE A 159 4.58 -9.98 -0.85
N ALA A 160 3.28 -9.64 -0.71
CA ALA A 160 2.73 -9.24 0.59
C ALA A 160 2.84 -10.36 1.63
N TRP A 161 2.59 -11.62 1.24
CA TRP A 161 2.77 -12.77 2.12
C TRP A 161 4.22 -12.97 2.55
N ALA A 162 5.17 -12.82 1.62
CA ALA A 162 6.59 -12.94 1.94
C ALA A 162 7.08 -11.85 2.90
N VAL A 163 6.62 -10.60 2.71
CA VAL A 163 6.91 -9.49 3.63
C VAL A 163 6.33 -9.78 5.02
N ARG A 164 5.12 -10.33 5.09
CA ARG A 164 4.51 -10.75 6.35
C ARG A 164 5.36 -11.81 7.07
N ASP A 165 5.81 -12.85 6.35
CA ASP A 165 6.65 -13.91 6.91
C ASP A 165 8.00 -13.36 7.38
N HIS A 166 8.54 -12.34 6.69
CA HIS A 166 9.73 -11.63 7.13
C HIS A 166 9.51 -10.92 8.48
N HIS A 167 8.43 -10.16 8.62
CA HIS A 167 8.11 -9.46 9.87
C HIS A 167 7.79 -10.40 11.03
N LEU A 168 7.25 -11.60 10.73
CA LEU A 168 7.01 -12.65 11.72
C LEU A 168 8.27 -13.45 12.08
N GLY A 169 9.39 -13.20 11.41
CA GLY A 169 10.66 -13.90 11.65
C GLY A 169 10.75 -15.32 11.09
N PHE A 170 9.82 -15.71 10.20
CA PHE A 170 9.85 -17.04 9.55
C PHE A 170 10.88 -17.10 8.44
N VAL A 171 11.17 -15.98 7.78
CA VAL A 171 12.16 -15.88 6.71
C VAL A 171 12.84 -14.51 6.75
N THR A 172 14.09 -14.44 6.30
CA THR A 172 14.76 -13.15 6.02
C THR A 172 14.72 -12.93 4.52
N LEU A 173 14.05 -11.86 4.07
CA LEU A 173 14.02 -11.47 2.66
C LEU A 173 15.34 -10.78 2.30
N ASP A 174 16.32 -11.60 1.92
CA ASP A 174 17.53 -11.09 1.26
C ASP A 174 17.28 -10.85 -0.24
N LYS A 175 18.30 -10.35 -0.93
CA LYS A 175 18.21 -10.08 -2.36
C LYS A 175 17.85 -11.34 -3.18
N THR A 176 18.42 -12.49 -2.87
CA THR A 176 18.19 -13.73 -3.62
C THR A 176 16.76 -14.21 -3.51
N ILE A 177 16.20 -14.18 -2.29
CA ILE A 177 14.81 -14.56 -2.04
C ILE A 177 13.86 -13.56 -2.67
N SER A 178 14.14 -12.26 -2.55
CA SER A 178 13.35 -11.20 -3.19
C SER A 178 13.33 -11.32 -4.71
N ASP A 179 14.48 -11.56 -5.34
CA ASP A 179 14.58 -11.82 -6.79
C ASP A 179 13.77 -13.05 -7.20
N THR A 180 13.80 -14.11 -6.40
CA THR A 180 13.05 -15.35 -6.65
C THR A 180 11.54 -15.11 -6.60
N ILE A 181 11.05 -14.39 -5.57
CA ILE A 181 9.63 -14.09 -5.40
C ILE A 181 9.12 -13.22 -6.54
N VAL A 182 9.83 -12.14 -6.86
CA VAL A 182 9.42 -11.23 -7.95
C VAL A 182 9.44 -11.95 -9.29
N SER A 183 10.43 -12.83 -9.54
CA SER A 183 10.47 -13.66 -10.74
C SER A 183 9.29 -14.62 -10.82
N ALA A 184 8.94 -15.29 -9.73
CA ALA A 184 7.79 -16.19 -9.66
C ALA A 184 6.47 -15.45 -9.93
N CYS A 185 6.29 -14.25 -9.36
CA CYS A 185 5.13 -13.40 -9.62
C CYS A 185 5.03 -13.02 -11.10
N TRP A 186 6.17 -12.66 -11.73
CA TRP A 186 6.22 -12.41 -13.17
C TRP A 186 5.82 -13.63 -13.98
N ASP A 187 6.33 -14.80 -13.63
CA ASP A 187 6.02 -16.07 -14.31
C ASP A 187 4.52 -16.44 -14.17
N CYS A 188 3.87 -16.05 -13.09
CA CYS A 188 2.42 -16.22 -12.92
C CYS A 188 1.59 -15.39 -13.89
N ILE A 189 2.04 -14.21 -14.30
CA ILE A 189 1.27 -13.26 -15.11
C ILE A 189 1.67 -13.22 -16.58
N LYS A 190 2.89 -13.58 -16.94
CA LYS A 190 3.34 -13.59 -18.34
C LYS A 190 2.63 -14.67 -19.17
N LEU A 191 2.52 -14.46 -20.48
CA LEU A 191 2.08 -15.45 -21.46
C LEU A 191 3.11 -16.57 -21.61
#